data_55d6e6bd1e5fc841b2bd8ad5ffccb263
#
_entry.id   55d6e6bd1e5fc841b2bd8ad5ffccb263
#
_cell.length_a   1.000
_cell.length_b   1.000
_cell.length_c   1.000
_cell.angle_alpha   90.00
_cell.angle_beta   90.00
_cell.angle_gamma   90.00
#
_symmetry.space_group_name_H-M   'P 1'
#
loop_
_entity.id
_entity.type
_entity.pdbx_description
1 polymer ?
#
loop_
_entity_poly.entity_id
_entity_poly.type
_entity_poly.pdbx_seq_one_letter_code
_entity_poly.pdbx_strand_id
1 'polypeptide(L)'
;VGSEMCIRDRDEYLEKYHDILMESVAETSEEFMDRYFEGDTFSVTEVSAALAMNVQEASIVPVCMGSPINLRGVSNLLDDICGYFPSPDKRSCNGIAQKTNEIFEANYDFTKVKSAYVWKTIADPFLGKYSLIKVCSGVIKSDDTLLNVEKGEEERLNKLYVLEGSKPIEVPELHAGDIGAIAKLNSVQTGDSLATKANPILYPKALLSTPYTCKRFKAVKKGDEDKISQALAKMMSEDKTLRVVNDSANRQSLIYGIGDQHLDIVMNKLKERYKVDVELSKPKVPFRETIRKNADVEGKHKKQSGGHGQYGHVKMRFEPSGDLETPYEFEQVVVGGAVPKNYFPAVEKGLQECVLKGPLAAYPVVGVKATLYL
;
A
#
# COMPACT_ATOMS: atom_id res chain seq x y z
N VAL A 1 -11.83 -21.79 -53.42
CA VAL A 1 -12.07 -22.91 -52.48
C VAL A 1 -11.75 -22.51 -51.01
N GLY A 2 -10.86 -21.54 -50.80
CA GLY A 2 -10.52 -21.06 -49.45
C GLY A 2 -11.47 -20.04 -48.83
N SER A 3 -12.31 -19.34 -49.59
CA SER A 3 -13.16 -18.26 -49.09
C SER A 3 -14.49 -18.72 -48.47
N GLU A 4 -15.10 -19.76 -49.00
CA GLU A 4 -16.38 -20.25 -48.51
C GLU A 4 -16.29 -21.00 -47.18
N MET A 5 -15.20 -21.75 -46.95
CA MET A 5 -14.97 -22.45 -45.69
C MET A 5 -14.73 -21.48 -44.53
N CYS A 6 -14.00 -20.39 -44.75
CA CYS A 6 -13.80 -19.34 -43.76
C CYS A 6 -15.07 -18.52 -43.43
N ILE A 7 -16.01 -18.44 -44.36
CA ILE A 7 -17.30 -17.75 -44.12
C ILE A 7 -18.24 -18.63 -43.27
N ARG A 8 -18.32 -19.93 -43.57
CA ARG A 8 -19.17 -20.87 -42.87
C ARG A 8 -18.78 -21.01 -41.37
N ASP A 9 -17.50 -21.17 -41.08
CA ASP A 9 -17.00 -21.22 -39.69
C ASP A 9 -17.27 -19.91 -38.98
N ARG A 10 -17.15 -18.76 -39.65
CA ARG A 10 -17.45 -17.46 -39.06
C ARG A 10 -18.91 -17.29 -38.69
N ASP A 11 -19.83 -17.73 -39.57
CA ASP A 11 -21.26 -17.61 -39.34
C ASP A 11 -21.73 -18.51 -38.18
N GLU A 12 -21.17 -19.73 -38.05
CA GLU A 12 -21.39 -20.61 -36.89
C GLU A 12 -20.91 -19.98 -35.57
N TYR A 13 -19.75 -19.34 -35.56
CA TYR A 13 -19.27 -18.61 -34.39
C TYR A 13 -20.16 -17.39 -34.06
N LEU A 14 -20.61 -16.66 -35.05
CA LEU A 14 -21.49 -15.50 -34.84
C LEU A 14 -22.83 -15.92 -34.24
N GLU A 15 -23.44 -16.98 -34.75
CA GLU A 15 -24.68 -17.52 -34.19
C GLU A 15 -24.49 -17.96 -32.74
N LYS A 16 -23.44 -18.73 -32.46
CA LYS A 16 -23.12 -19.18 -31.09
C LYS A 16 -22.96 -18.03 -30.10
N TYR A 17 -22.20 -17.00 -30.47
CA TYR A 17 -21.99 -15.86 -29.56
C TYR A 17 -23.20 -14.94 -29.48
N HIS A 18 -24.00 -14.86 -30.53
CA HIS A 18 -25.31 -14.18 -30.50
C HIS A 18 -26.25 -14.85 -29.52
N ASP A 19 -26.37 -16.18 -29.55
CA ASP A 19 -27.21 -16.92 -28.62
C ASP A 19 -26.74 -16.74 -27.15
N ILE A 20 -25.44 -16.81 -26.89
CA ILE A 20 -24.89 -16.53 -25.56
C ILE A 20 -25.21 -15.10 -25.10
N LEU A 21 -25.14 -14.13 -26.00
CA LEU A 21 -25.50 -12.75 -25.69
C LEU A 21 -27.00 -12.61 -25.36
N MET A 22 -27.85 -13.21 -26.15
CA MET A 22 -29.31 -13.18 -25.91
C MET A 22 -29.67 -13.87 -24.60
N GLU A 23 -29.05 -15.00 -24.30
CA GLU A 23 -29.21 -15.69 -23.01
C GLU A 23 -28.78 -14.78 -21.84
N SER A 24 -27.60 -14.14 -21.95
CA SER A 24 -27.11 -13.20 -20.95
C SER A 24 -28.05 -11.98 -20.78
N VAL A 25 -28.66 -11.49 -21.85
CA VAL A 25 -29.65 -10.41 -21.79
C VAL A 25 -30.94 -10.91 -21.14
N ALA A 26 -31.40 -12.13 -21.46
CA ALA A 26 -32.59 -12.74 -20.85
C ALA A 26 -32.46 -12.88 -19.34
N GLU A 27 -31.29 -13.24 -18.84
CA GLU A 27 -31.02 -13.37 -17.39
C GLU A 27 -31.10 -12.04 -16.62
N THR A 28 -31.20 -10.89 -17.31
CA THR A 28 -31.20 -9.58 -16.66
C THR A 28 -32.51 -9.19 -15.99
N SER A 29 -33.64 -9.79 -16.40
CA SER A 29 -34.96 -9.58 -15.78
C SER A 29 -35.91 -10.76 -16.01
N GLU A 30 -36.86 -10.94 -15.11
CA GLU A 30 -37.90 -11.96 -15.25
C GLU A 30 -38.71 -11.78 -16.56
N GLU A 31 -39.02 -10.55 -16.95
CA GLU A 31 -39.75 -10.24 -18.18
C GLU A 31 -38.97 -10.68 -19.43
N PHE A 32 -37.65 -10.43 -19.47
CA PHE A 32 -36.80 -10.86 -20.59
C PHE A 32 -36.63 -12.38 -20.59
N MET A 33 -36.56 -13.01 -19.43
CA MET A 33 -36.47 -14.45 -19.30
C MET A 33 -37.71 -15.14 -19.86
N ASP A 34 -38.90 -14.67 -19.50
CA ASP A 34 -40.17 -15.21 -19.99
C ASP A 34 -40.28 -15.09 -21.51
N ARG A 35 -40.00 -13.93 -22.08
CA ARG A 35 -40.00 -13.69 -23.53
C ARG A 35 -38.99 -14.56 -24.27
N TYR A 36 -37.81 -14.78 -23.69
CA TYR A 36 -36.80 -15.65 -24.27
C TYR A 36 -37.26 -17.09 -24.37
N PHE A 37 -37.92 -17.62 -23.33
CA PHE A 37 -38.50 -18.96 -23.35
C PHE A 37 -39.72 -19.08 -24.26
N GLU A 38 -40.47 -18.01 -24.52
CA GLU A 38 -41.54 -17.94 -25.50
C GLU A 38 -41.02 -17.88 -26.95
N GLY A 39 -39.72 -17.67 -27.13
CA GLY A 39 -39.07 -17.58 -28.43
C GLY A 39 -39.14 -16.20 -29.08
N ASP A 40 -39.44 -15.16 -28.31
CA ASP A 40 -39.44 -13.79 -28.76
C ASP A 40 -38.03 -13.27 -29.03
N THR A 41 -37.91 -12.39 -30.02
CA THR A 41 -36.64 -11.72 -30.34
C THR A 41 -36.55 -10.36 -29.64
N PHE A 42 -35.39 -10.02 -29.14
CA PHE A 42 -35.11 -8.70 -28.54
C PHE A 42 -34.69 -7.70 -29.63
N SER A 43 -35.18 -6.48 -29.52
CA SER A 43 -34.73 -5.38 -30.37
C SER A 43 -33.33 -4.90 -29.95
N VAL A 44 -32.58 -4.30 -30.85
CA VAL A 44 -31.24 -3.73 -30.59
C VAL A 44 -31.28 -2.72 -29.42
N THR A 45 -32.36 -1.96 -29.33
CA THR A 45 -32.57 -0.97 -28.25
C THR A 45 -32.76 -1.63 -26.88
N GLU A 46 -33.50 -2.72 -26.80
CA GLU A 46 -33.70 -3.50 -25.55
C GLU A 46 -32.38 -4.15 -25.11
N VAL A 47 -31.67 -4.80 -26.06
CA VAL A 47 -30.37 -5.40 -25.77
C VAL A 47 -29.37 -4.33 -25.27
N SER A 48 -29.30 -3.18 -25.94
CA SER A 48 -28.40 -2.10 -25.54
C SER A 48 -28.75 -1.53 -24.16
N ALA A 49 -30.03 -1.36 -23.84
CA ALA A 49 -30.48 -0.88 -22.53
C ALA A 49 -30.19 -1.89 -21.42
N ALA A 50 -30.44 -3.17 -21.66
CA ALA A 50 -30.15 -4.25 -20.72
C ALA A 50 -28.64 -4.34 -20.46
N LEU A 51 -27.81 -4.30 -21.51
CA LEU A 51 -26.36 -4.29 -21.38
C LEU A 51 -25.85 -3.09 -20.58
N ALA A 52 -26.35 -1.88 -20.88
CA ALA A 52 -25.93 -0.66 -20.19
C ALA A 52 -26.22 -0.76 -18.68
N MET A 53 -27.39 -1.25 -18.27
CA MET A 53 -27.75 -1.40 -16.86
C MET A 53 -26.88 -2.45 -16.16
N ASN A 54 -26.68 -3.59 -16.78
CA ASN A 54 -25.92 -4.69 -16.19
C ASN A 54 -24.41 -4.48 -16.21
N VAL A 55 -23.87 -3.74 -17.18
CA VAL A 55 -22.47 -3.27 -17.16
C VAL A 55 -22.26 -2.27 -16.01
N GLN A 56 -23.23 -1.40 -15.75
CA GLN A 56 -23.17 -0.47 -14.62
C GLN A 56 -23.12 -1.18 -13.27
N GLU A 57 -23.84 -2.29 -13.12
CA GLU A 57 -23.85 -3.13 -11.91
C GLU A 57 -22.71 -4.14 -11.85
N ALA A 58 -21.90 -4.21 -12.91
CA ALA A 58 -20.83 -5.19 -13.10
C ALA A 58 -21.29 -6.66 -13.09
N SER A 59 -22.55 -6.92 -13.42
CA SER A 59 -23.11 -8.27 -13.61
C SER A 59 -22.77 -8.83 -15.00
N ILE A 60 -22.63 -7.97 -16.02
CA ILE A 60 -22.15 -8.33 -17.35
C ILE A 60 -20.87 -7.56 -17.67
N VAL A 61 -19.90 -8.25 -18.26
CA VAL A 61 -18.64 -7.66 -18.73
C VAL A 61 -18.55 -7.82 -20.25
N PRO A 62 -18.72 -6.75 -21.03
CA PRO A 62 -18.58 -6.81 -22.48
C PRO A 62 -17.13 -7.06 -22.89
N VAL A 63 -16.93 -8.00 -23.81
CA VAL A 63 -15.61 -8.35 -24.35
C VAL A 63 -15.54 -7.93 -25.82
N CYS A 64 -14.69 -6.95 -26.12
CA CYS A 64 -14.48 -6.45 -27.46
C CYS A 64 -13.15 -6.92 -28.02
N MET A 65 -13.11 -7.23 -29.32
CA MET A 65 -11.89 -7.61 -30.01
C MET A 65 -11.52 -6.57 -31.06
N GLY A 66 -10.23 -6.24 -31.15
CA GLY A 66 -9.77 -5.25 -32.12
C GLY A 66 -8.27 -5.32 -32.38
N SER A 67 -7.81 -4.53 -33.35
CA SER A 67 -6.40 -4.34 -33.66
C SER A 67 -6.04 -2.86 -33.53
N PRO A 68 -5.39 -2.44 -32.43
CA PRO A 68 -5.07 -1.04 -32.20
C PRO A 68 -4.07 -0.49 -33.24
N ILE A 69 -3.17 -1.33 -33.73
CA ILE A 69 -2.19 -0.92 -34.78
C ILE A 69 -2.90 -0.56 -36.08
N ASN A 70 -3.91 -1.32 -36.46
CA ASN A 70 -4.68 -1.12 -37.68
C ASN A 70 -5.94 -0.27 -37.47
N LEU A 71 -6.15 0.23 -36.25
CA LEU A 71 -7.34 0.99 -35.82
C LEU A 71 -8.69 0.27 -36.08
N ARG A 72 -8.66 -1.06 -36.23
CA ARG A 72 -9.89 -1.86 -36.42
C ARG A 72 -10.54 -2.12 -35.08
N GLY A 73 -11.84 -1.85 -34.99
CA GLY A 73 -12.65 -2.02 -33.77
C GLY A 73 -12.42 -0.95 -32.69
N VAL A 74 -11.53 0.02 -32.90
CA VAL A 74 -11.28 1.11 -31.92
C VAL A 74 -12.49 2.03 -31.80
N SER A 75 -13.13 2.40 -32.92
CA SER A 75 -14.35 3.22 -32.90
C SER A 75 -15.49 2.48 -32.19
N ASN A 76 -15.68 1.18 -32.46
CA ASN A 76 -16.68 0.37 -31.79
C ASN A 76 -16.46 0.34 -30.28
N LEU A 77 -15.20 0.17 -29.81
CA LEU A 77 -14.89 0.22 -28.38
C LEU A 77 -15.24 1.57 -27.75
N LEU A 78 -15.01 2.68 -28.46
CA LEU A 78 -15.39 4.01 -27.98
C LEU A 78 -16.90 4.18 -27.93
N ASP A 79 -17.62 3.69 -28.93
CA ASP A 79 -19.09 3.69 -28.96
C ASP A 79 -19.66 2.82 -27.82
N ASP A 80 -19.08 1.64 -27.57
CA ASP A 80 -19.46 0.77 -26.43
C ASP A 80 -19.22 1.44 -25.09
N ILE A 81 -18.09 2.15 -24.91
CA ILE A 81 -17.82 2.94 -23.71
C ILE A 81 -18.89 4.03 -23.53
N CYS A 82 -19.23 4.77 -24.58
CA CYS A 82 -20.26 5.80 -24.52
C CYS A 82 -21.67 5.24 -24.28
N GLY A 83 -21.96 4.04 -24.82
CA GLY A 83 -23.27 3.40 -24.73
C GLY A 83 -23.53 2.68 -23.41
N TYR A 84 -22.51 2.01 -22.87
CA TYR A 84 -22.70 1.09 -21.72
C TYR A 84 -22.17 1.63 -20.39
N PHE A 85 -21.18 2.53 -20.39
CA PHE A 85 -20.64 3.05 -19.13
C PHE A 85 -21.46 4.25 -18.63
N PRO A 86 -21.80 4.28 -17.32
CA PRO A 86 -22.57 5.38 -16.77
C PRO A 86 -21.74 6.65 -16.64
N SER A 87 -22.36 7.80 -16.84
CA SER A 87 -21.79 9.08 -16.45
C SER A 87 -21.72 9.22 -14.92
N PRO A 88 -20.87 10.11 -14.37
CA PRO A 88 -20.69 10.27 -12.92
C PRO A 88 -21.98 10.55 -12.15
N ASP A 89 -22.91 11.30 -12.75
CA ASP A 89 -24.22 11.65 -12.15
C ASP A 89 -25.12 10.46 -11.88
N LYS A 90 -24.87 9.31 -12.52
CA LYS A 90 -25.64 8.06 -12.33
C LYS A 90 -25.04 7.15 -11.24
N ARG A 91 -23.93 7.55 -10.61
CA ARG A 91 -23.31 6.79 -9.53
C ARG A 91 -23.51 7.49 -8.20
N SER A 92 -23.82 6.72 -7.16
CA SER A 92 -23.82 7.23 -5.79
C SER A 92 -22.37 7.51 -5.34
N CYS A 93 -22.19 8.62 -4.65
CA CYS A 93 -20.94 8.98 -3.99
C CYS A 93 -21.28 9.48 -2.59
N ASN A 94 -21.04 8.65 -1.59
CA ASN A 94 -21.42 8.92 -0.20
C ASN A 94 -20.19 9.07 0.66
N GLY A 95 -20.19 10.10 1.52
CA GLY A 95 -19.21 10.32 2.57
C GLY A 95 -19.89 10.41 3.93
N ILE A 96 -19.10 10.65 4.98
CA ILE A 96 -19.58 10.87 6.34
C ILE A 96 -19.28 12.31 6.73
N ALA A 97 -20.30 13.09 7.05
CA ALA A 97 -20.16 14.43 7.60
C ALA A 97 -19.61 14.33 9.02
N GLN A 98 -18.37 14.78 9.26
CA GLN A 98 -17.65 14.57 10.53
C GLN A 98 -18.27 15.29 11.73
N LYS A 99 -19.08 16.35 11.50
CA LYS A 99 -19.73 17.12 12.57
C LYS A 99 -21.00 16.47 13.09
N THR A 100 -21.79 15.86 12.20
CA THR A 100 -23.07 15.24 12.54
C THR A 100 -22.99 13.71 12.61
N ASN A 101 -21.92 13.12 12.07
CA ASN A 101 -21.73 11.69 11.88
C ASN A 101 -22.82 11.04 11.02
N GLU A 102 -23.43 11.82 10.14
CA GLU A 102 -24.47 11.39 9.21
C GLU A 102 -23.89 11.12 7.82
N ILE A 103 -24.61 10.32 7.02
CA ILE A 103 -24.24 10.07 5.62
C ILE A 103 -24.45 11.36 4.83
N PHE A 104 -23.40 11.81 4.15
CA PHE A 104 -23.46 12.90 3.20
C PHE A 104 -23.49 12.33 1.79
N GLU A 105 -24.64 12.48 1.14
CA GLU A 105 -24.82 12.07 -0.26
C GLU A 105 -24.27 13.17 -1.20
N ALA A 106 -23.03 13.02 -1.61
CA ALA A 106 -22.38 13.92 -2.54
C ALA A 106 -22.97 13.81 -3.96
N ASN A 107 -23.08 12.57 -4.45
CA ASN A 107 -23.71 12.17 -5.72
C ASN A 107 -23.30 13.03 -6.93
N TYR A 108 -22.07 13.53 -6.90
CA TYR A 108 -21.50 14.42 -7.92
C TYR A 108 -22.34 15.67 -8.22
N ASP A 109 -23.05 16.17 -7.22
CA ASP A 109 -23.86 17.38 -7.32
C ASP A 109 -23.00 18.62 -7.13
N PHE A 110 -22.89 19.44 -8.18
CA PHE A 110 -22.10 20.65 -8.19
C PHE A 110 -22.73 21.81 -7.38
N THR A 111 -23.96 21.69 -6.93
CA THR A 111 -24.64 22.70 -6.09
C THR A 111 -24.33 22.53 -4.60
N LYS A 112 -23.83 21.36 -4.20
CA LYS A 112 -23.50 21.03 -2.81
C LYS A 112 -22.16 21.63 -2.38
N VAL A 113 -21.82 21.45 -1.12
CA VAL A 113 -20.53 21.88 -0.56
C VAL A 113 -19.36 21.19 -1.24
N LYS A 114 -18.24 21.90 -1.37
CA LYS A 114 -17.03 21.39 -2.04
C LYS A 114 -16.45 20.19 -1.29
N SER A 115 -16.26 19.10 -2.00
CA SER A 115 -15.51 17.95 -1.50
C SER A 115 -14.87 17.14 -2.63
N ALA A 116 -13.74 16.52 -2.33
CA ALA A 116 -13.02 15.66 -3.25
C ALA A 116 -12.35 14.50 -2.53
N TYR A 117 -12.10 13.43 -3.27
CA TYR A 117 -11.33 12.28 -2.82
C TYR A 117 -10.03 12.16 -3.60
N VAL A 118 -8.93 11.96 -2.90
CA VAL A 118 -7.59 11.79 -3.49
C VAL A 118 -7.39 10.31 -3.81
N TRP A 119 -7.62 9.94 -5.06
CA TRP A 119 -7.58 8.53 -5.45
C TRP A 119 -6.20 8.03 -5.88
N LYS A 120 -5.26 8.94 -6.22
CA LYS A 120 -3.91 8.57 -6.64
C LYS A 120 -2.91 9.70 -6.40
N THR A 121 -1.66 9.35 -6.11
CA THR A 121 -0.52 10.26 -6.11
C THR A 121 0.46 9.86 -7.20
N ILE A 122 0.99 10.83 -7.94
CA ILE A 122 2.06 10.66 -8.93
C ILE A 122 3.22 11.53 -8.49
N ALA A 123 4.43 10.95 -8.41
CA ALA A 123 5.65 11.68 -8.14
C ALA A 123 6.42 11.86 -9.46
N ASP A 124 6.26 13.01 -10.10
CA ASP A 124 7.00 13.36 -11.31
C ASP A 124 8.40 13.83 -10.94
N PRO A 125 9.48 13.36 -11.60
CA PRO A 125 10.85 13.75 -11.32
C PRO A 125 11.13 15.24 -11.52
N PHE A 126 10.40 15.90 -12.43
CA PHE A 126 10.63 17.30 -12.82
C PHE A 126 9.61 18.27 -12.19
N LEU A 127 8.34 17.86 -12.17
CA LEU A 127 7.24 18.72 -11.69
C LEU A 127 6.89 18.49 -10.23
N GLY A 128 7.42 17.42 -9.63
CA GLY A 128 7.19 17.07 -8.22
C GLY A 128 5.95 16.18 -8.02
N LYS A 129 5.31 16.33 -6.86
CA LYS A 129 4.16 15.51 -6.47
C LYS A 129 2.87 16.09 -7.03
N TYR A 130 2.08 15.25 -7.73
CA TYR A 130 0.70 15.51 -8.09
C TYR A 130 -0.24 14.63 -7.27
N SER A 131 -1.26 15.24 -6.68
CA SER A 131 -2.39 14.54 -6.08
C SER A 131 -3.54 14.54 -7.07
N LEU A 132 -3.92 13.36 -7.56
CA LEU A 132 -5.06 13.20 -8.45
C LEU A 132 -6.33 13.11 -7.61
N ILE A 133 -7.27 14.00 -7.88
CA ILE A 133 -8.52 14.11 -7.15
C ILE A 133 -9.70 13.75 -8.05
N LYS A 134 -10.73 13.20 -7.45
CA LYS A 134 -12.07 13.16 -8.01
C LYS A 134 -12.95 14.10 -7.21
N VAL A 135 -13.54 15.07 -7.86
CA VAL A 135 -14.47 16.01 -7.20
C VAL A 135 -15.79 15.28 -6.95
N CYS A 136 -16.15 15.11 -5.68
CA CYS A 136 -17.33 14.36 -5.26
C CYS A 136 -18.58 15.24 -5.19
N SER A 137 -18.42 16.51 -4.80
CA SER A 137 -19.49 17.50 -4.75
C SER A 137 -18.96 18.93 -4.87
N GLY A 138 -19.81 19.85 -5.31
CA GLY A 138 -19.49 21.26 -5.46
C GLY A 138 -18.59 21.57 -6.65
N VAL A 139 -17.99 22.75 -6.64
CA VAL A 139 -17.04 23.24 -7.65
C VAL A 139 -15.77 23.70 -6.91
N ILE A 140 -14.64 23.09 -7.23
CA ILE A 140 -13.34 23.44 -6.67
C ILE A 140 -12.65 24.41 -7.62
N LYS A 141 -12.17 25.53 -7.09
CA LYS A 141 -11.50 26.58 -7.87
C LYS A 141 -10.02 26.68 -7.51
N SER A 142 -9.24 27.22 -8.43
CA SER A 142 -7.87 27.65 -8.13
C SER A 142 -7.87 28.61 -6.96
N ASP A 143 -6.86 28.52 -6.11
CA ASP A 143 -6.70 29.28 -4.87
C ASP A 143 -7.70 28.98 -3.73
N ASP A 144 -8.62 28.00 -3.91
CA ASP A 144 -9.42 27.50 -2.79
C ASP A 144 -8.51 26.92 -1.68
N THR A 145 -8.97 27.06 -0.44
CA THR A 145 -8.36 26.38 0.70
C THR A 145 -9.30 25.28 1.17
N LEU A 146 -8.82 24.03 1.15
CA LEU A 146 -9.56 22.86 1.61
C LEU A 146 -8.84 22.21 2.79
N LEU A 147 -9.62 21.60 3.66
CA LEU A 147 -9.15 20.81 4.79
C LEU A 147 -8.86 19.38 4.33
N ASN A 148 -7.66 18.89 4.61
CA ASN A 148 -7.39 17.45 4.64
C ASN A 148 -8.07 16.87 5.89
N VAL A 149 -9.17 16.17 5.69
CA VAL A 149 -10.06 15.75 6.79
C VAL A 149 -9.38 14.73 7.72
N GLU A 150 -8.55 13.84 7.16
CA GLU A 150 -7.82 12.82 7.92
C GLU A 150 -6.75 13.40 8.84
N LYS A 151 -6.12 14.50 8.43
CA LYS A 151 -4.99 15.10 9.17
C LYS A 151 -5.36 16.38 9.91
N GLY A 152 -6.49 16.99 9.58
CA GLY A 152 -6.91 18.27 10.15
C GLY A 152 -6.11 19.46 9.67
N GLU A 153 -5.36 19.33 8.56
CA GLU A 153 -4.49 20.36 8.00
C GLU A 153 -5.15 21.06 6.80
N GLU A 154 -5.03 22.37 6.73
CA GLU A 154 -5.55 23.15 5.60
C GLU A 154 -4.51 23.22 4.48
N GLU A 155 -4.95 22.96 3.25
CA GLU A 155 -4.14 23.01 2.03
C GLU A 155 -4.70 24.04 1.07
N ARG A 156 -3.85 24.94 0.59
CA ARG A 156 -4.20 25.89 -0.47
C ARG A 156 -3.96 25.26 -1.84
N LEU A 157 -4.97 25.30 -2.68
CA LEU A 157 -4.95 24.74 -4.03
C LEU A 157 -4.46 25.83 -5.01
N ASN A 158 -3.15 25.93 -5.22
CA ASN A 158 -2.60 27.01 -6.05
C ASN A 158 -3.06 26.94 -7.50
N LYS A 159 -2.94 25.75 -8.12
CA LYS A 159 -3.29 25.51 -9.53
C LYS A 159 -3.97 24.17 -9.67
N LEU A 160 -4.99 24.12 -10.50
CA LEU A 160 -5.70 22.92 -10.88
C LEU A 160 -5.31 22.51 -12.29
N TYR A 161 -5.24 21.21 -12.53
CA TYR A 161 -4.87 20.66 -13.83
C TYR A 161 -5.82 19.53 -14.23
N VAL A 162 -6.03 19.40 -15.53
CA VAL A 162 -6.52 18.19 -16.18
C VAL A 162 -5.34 17.55 -16.91
N LEU A 163 -5.19 16.24 -16.78
CA LEU A 163 -4.08 15.51 -17.42
C LEU A 163 -4.52 14.95 -18.77
N GLU A 164 -3.92 15.41 -19.85
CA GLU A 164 -4.02 14.81 -21.18
C GLU A 164 -2.78 13.95 -21.43
N GLY A 165 -2.87 12.68 -21.11
CA GLY A 165 -1.70 11.80 -21.08
C GLY A 165 -0.66 12.29 -20.07
N SER A 166 0.52 12.69 -20.53
CA SER A 166 1.59 13.24 -19.70
C SER A 166 1.58 14.78 -19.58
N LYS A 167 0.68 15.46 -20.26
CA LYS A 167 0.62 16.93 -20.30
C LYS A 167 -0.38 17.45 -19.27
N PRO A 168 0.04 18.25 -18.27
CA PRO A 168 -0.87 18.95 -17.38
C PRO A 168 -1.41 20.22 -18.08
N ILE A 169 -2.72 20.31 -18.22
CA ILE A 169 -3.41 21.48 -18.73
C ILE A 169 -4.02 22.21 -17.53
N GLU A 170 -3.63 23.46 -17.33
CA GLU A 170 -4.15 24.29 -16.24
C GLU A 170 -5.61 24.68 -16.52
N VAL A 171 -6.47 24.53 -15.50
CA VAL A 171 -7.89 24.88 -15.55
C VAL A 171 -8.25 25.77 -14.35
N PRO A 172 -9.21 26.69 -14.50
CA PRO A 172 -9.59 27.59 -13.42
C PRO A 172 -10.41 26.88 -12.32
N GLU A 173 -11.19 25.87 -12.70
CA GLU A 173 -12.08 25.16 -11.81
C GLU A 173 -12.31 23.71 -12.24
N LEU A 174 -12.74 22.86 -11.31
CA LEU A 174 -13.14 21.46 -11.50
C LEU A 174 -14.51 21.28 -10.88
N HIS A 175 -15.42 20.69 -11.62
CA HIS A 175 -16.79 20.41 -11.21
C HIS A 175 -16.95 19.02 -10.59
N ALA A 176 -18.00 18.83 -9.81
CA ALA A 176 -18.38 17.51 -9.31
C ALA A 176 -18.47 16.49 -10.44
N GLY A 177 -17.81 15.32 -10.28
CA GLY A 177 -17.65 14.31 -11.32
C GLY A 177 -16.32 14.39 -12.07
N ASP A 178 -15.65 15.56 -12.10
CA ASP A 178 -14.38 15.72 -12.79
C ASP A 178 -13.24 15.01 -12.05
N ILE A 179 -12.27 14.57 -12.85
CA ILE A 179 -10.97 14.10 -12.37
C ILE A 179 -9.94 15.15 -12.71
N GLY A 180 -9.28 15.67 -11.69
CA GLY A 180 -8.22 16.66 -11.85
C GLY A 180 -6.97 16.29 -11.07
N ALA A 181 -5.96 17.16 -11.20
CA ALA A 181 -4.69 17.02 -10.50
C ALA A 181 -4.32 18.34 -9.80
N ILE A 182 -3.75 18.23 -8.62
CA ILE A 182 -3.24 19.36 -7.84
C ILE A 182 -1.76 19.12 -7.55
N ALA A 183 -0.93 20.09 -7.88
CA ALA A 183 0.51 19.98 -7.64
C ALA A 183 0.89 20.48 -6.25
N LYS A 184 1.94 19.88 -5.68
CA LYS A 184 2.66 20.40 -4.50
C LYS A 184 1.83 20.50 -3.21
N LEU A 185 0.84 19.63 -3.01
CA LEU A 185 0.19 19.50 -1.71
C LEU A 185 1.14 18.81 -0.72
N ASN A 186 1.28 19.36 0.49
CA ASN A 186 2.26 18.90 1.46
C ASN A 186 1.75 17.73 2.29
N SER A 187 0.58 17.88 2.90
CA SER A 187 0.01 16.91 3.82
C SER A 187 -0.78 15.80 3.14
N VAL A 188 -1.25 16.02 1.90
CA VAL A 188 -2.20 15.16 1.20
C VAL A 188 -1.55 13.88 0.67
N GLN A 189 -2.24 12.76 0.85
CA GLN A 189 -1.86 11.43 0.37
C GLN A 189 -3.02 10.74 -0.33
N THR A 190 -2.70 9.68 -1.08
CA THR A 190 -3.72 8.80 -1.66
C THR A 190 -4.62 8.22 -0.57
N GLY A 191 -5.93 8.33 -0.76
CA GLY A 191 -6.95 7.92 0.19
C GLY A 191 -7.44 9.03 1.12
N ASP A 192 -6.89 10.26 1.04
CA ASP A 192 -7.32 11.37 1.85
C ASP A 192 -8.54 12.07 1.22
N SER A 193 -9.38 12.65 2.09
CA SER A 193 -10.56 13.43 1.75
C SER A 193 -10.28 14.92 1.88
N LEU A 194 -10.65 15.69 0.88
CA LEU A 194 -10.55 17.14 0.89
C LEU A 194 -11.95 17.75 0.95
N ALA A 195 -12.19 18.64 1.91
CA ALA A 195 -13.48 19.27 2.08
C ALA A 195 -13.32 20.69 2.64
N THR A 196 -14.42 21.45 2.69
CA THR A 196 -14.40 22.75 3.37
C THR A 196 -14.27 22.56 4.90
N LYS A 197 -13.53 23.42 5.57
CA LYS A 197 -13.40 23.40 7.05
C LYS A 197 -14.75 23.51 7.76
N ALA A 198 -15.68 24.25 7.18
CA ALA A 198 -17.03 24.38 7.71
C ALA A 198 -17.81 23.05 7.69
N ASN A 199 -17.60 22.23 6.67
CA ASN A 199 -18.28 20.95 6.48
C ASN A 199 -17.26 19.88 6.09
N PRO A 200 -16.52 19.30 7.06
CA PRO A 200 -15.56 18.24 6.80
C PRO A 200 -16.32 16.93 6.46
N ILE A 201 -16.02 16.38 5.28
CA ILE A 201 -16.65 15.16 4.75
C ILE A 201 -15.55 14.14 4.54
N LEU A 202 -15.70 12.97 5.16
CA LEU A 202 -14.77 11.85 5.08
C LEU A 202 -15.32 10.80 4.11
N TYR A 203 -14.52 10.45 3.10
CA TYR A 203 -14.84 9.39 2.15
C TYR A 203 -14.21 8.05 2.56
N PRO A 204 -14.86 6.91 2.27
CA PRO A 204 -14.31 5.61 2.60
C PRO A 204 -13.02 5.36 1.81
N LYS A 205 -11.99 4.88 2.50
CA LYS A 205 -10.73 4.51 1.86
C LYS A 205 -10.86 3.21 1.10
N ALA A 206 -10.21 3.15 -0.07
CA ALA A 206 -10.11 1.91 -0.82
C ALA A 206 -9.38 0.83 0.00
N LEU A 207 -9.87 -0.40 -0.06
CA LEU A 207 -9.19 -1.56 0.52
C LEU A 207 -7.97 -1.90 -0.34
N LEU A 208 -6.81 -1.81 0.26
CA LEU A 208 -5.54 -2.13 -0.40
C LEU A 208 -5.05 -3.51 0.02
N SER A 209 -4.42 -4.21 -0.92
CA SER A 209 -3.79 -5.50 -0.63
C SER A 209 -2.63 -5.33 0.36
N THR A 210 -2.54 -6.22 1.33
CA THR A 210 -1.42 -6.25 2.28
C THR A 210 -0.15 -6.75 1.57
N PRO A 211 0.99 -6.09 1.73
CA PRO A 211 2.25 -6.55 1.14
C PRO A 211 2.80 -7.76 1.92
N TYR A 212 2.65 -8.96 1.36
CA TYR A 212 3.13 -10.22 1.97
C TYR A 212 4.54 -10.61 1.55
N THR A 213 4.96 -10.24 0.33
CA THR A 213 6.29 -10.60 -0.17
C THR A 213 7.33 -9.68 0.43
N CYS A 214 8.36 -10.27 1.07
CA CYS A 214 9.46 -9.55 1.68
C CYS A 214 10.79 -9.98 1.06
N LYS A 215 11.60 -9.01 0.67
CA LYS A 215 13.00 -9.22 0.23
C LYS A 215 13.93 -8.27 0.98
N ARG A 216 15.14 -8.73 1.22
CA ARG A 216 16.24 -7.85 1.62
C ARG A 216 16.78 -7.16 0.39
N PHE A 217 17.12 -5.89 0.49
CA PHE A 217 17.74 -5.15 -0.59
C PHE A 217 19.03 -4.46 -0.17
N LYS A 218 19.91 -4.23 -1.12
CA LYS A 218 21.14 -3.42 -0.96
C LYS A 218 21.47 -2.68 -2.26
N ALA A 219 22.16 -1.57 -2.10
CA ALA A 219 22.75 -0.87 -3.23
C ALA A 219 23.82 -1.75 -3.91
N VAL A 220 23.82 -1.79 -5.23
CA VAL A 220 24.88 -2.44 -6.02
C VAL A 220 26.15 -1.58 -5.97
N LYS A 221 26.02 -0.25 -6.09
CA LYS A 221 27.11 0.69 -5.97
C LYS A 221 27.12 1.32 -4.58
N LYS A 222 28.25 1.29 -3.92
CA LYS A 222 28.47 2.00 -2.64
C LYS A 222 28.33 3.51 -2.86
N GLY A 223 27.51 4.15 -2.03
CA GLY A 223 27.21 5.59 -2.09
C GLY A 223 25.88 5.93 -2.76
N ASP A 224 25.16 4.95 -3.32
CA ASP A 224 23.81 5.16 -3.86
C ASP A 224 22.69 4.98 -2.80
N GLU A 225 23.03 4.64 -1.55
CA GLU A 225 22.09 4.33 -0.47
C GLU A 225 21.08 5.47 -0.24
N ASP A 226 21.55 6.70 -0.20
CA ASP A 226 20.70 7.88 0.02
C ASP A 226 19.76 8.13 -1.17
N LYS A 227 20.25 7.95 -2.40
CA LYS A 227 19.43 8.08 -3.61
C LYS A 227 18.34 7.01 -3.66
N ILE A 228 18.69 5.76 -3.31
CA ILE A 228 17.74 4.65 -3.23
C ILE A 228 16.68 4.95 -2.18
N SER A 229 17.08 5.42 -1.00
CA SER A 229 16.15 5.77 0.09
C SER A 229 15.15 6.85 -0.35
N GLN A 230 15.65 7.93 -0.99
CA GLN A 230 14.80 8.99 -1.52
C GLN A 230 13.87 8.52 -2.65
N ALA A 231 14.38 7.66 -3.54
CA ALA A 231 13.58 7.09 -4.62
C ALA A 231 12.47 6.19 -4.07
N LEU A 232 12.79 5.31 -3.12
CA LEU A 232 11.81 4.43 -2.47
C LEU A 232 10.77 5.24 -1.68
N ALA A 233 11.16 6.31 -1.00
CA ALA A 233 10.21 7.20 -0.31
C ALA A 233 9.20 7.83 -1.29
N LYS A 234 9.66 8.28 -2.46
CA LYS A 234 8.78 8.78 -3.52
C LYS A 234 7.86 7.67 -4.04
N MET A 235 8.38 6.48 -4.30
CA MET A 235 7.59 5.35 -4.78
C MET A 235 6.54 4.89 -3.75
N MET A 236 6.85 4.89 -2.44
CA MET A 236 5.88 4.63 -1.37
C MET A 236 4.78 5.71 -1.27
N SER A 237 5.04 6.92 -1.72
CA SER A 237 4.00 7.94 -1.82
C SER A 237 3.04 7.70 -2.99
N GLU A 238 3.51 7.07 -4.07
CA GLU A 238 2.70 6.67 -5.22
C GLU A 238 1.93 5.38 -4.96
N ASP A 239 2.59 4.41 -4.31
CA ASP A 239 2.08 3.05 -4.09
C ASP A 239 2.04 2.72 -2.60
N LYS A 240 0.85 2.66 -2.04
CA LYS A 240 0.61 2.34 -0.63
C LYS A 240 0.79 0.87 -0.28
N THR A 241 0.92 -0.01 -1.28
CA THR A 241 1.21 -1.44 -1.08
C THR A 241 2.71 -1.73 -1.03
N LEU A 242 3.55 -0.71 -1.29
CA LEU A 242 4.99 -0.78 -1.12
C LEU A 242 5.40 -0.29 0.26
N ARG A 243 6.20 -1.07 0.99
CA ARG A 243 6.72 -0.71 2.32
C ARG A 243 8.20 -1.02 2.43
N VAL A 244 8.94 -0.11 3.02
CA VAL A 244 10.37 -0.28 3.34
C VAL A 244 10.56 -0.23 4.85
N VAL A 245 11.35 -1.16 5.38
CA VAL A 245 11.66 -1.27 6.81
C VAL A 245 13.17 -1.45 6.98
N ASN A 246 13.75 -0.65 7.86
CA ASN A 246 15.13 -0.84 8.30
C ASN A 246 15.14 -1.71 9.56
N ASP A 247 15.56 -2.95 9.40
CA ASP A 247 15.73 -3.91 10.49
C ASP A 247 17.13 -3.76 11.10
N SER A 248 17.24 -2.90 12.11
CA SER A 248 18.48 -2.62 12.78
C SER A 248 19.03 -3.83 13.54
N ALA A 249 18.16 -4.70 14.07
CA ALA A 249 18.54 -5.89 14.81
C ALA A 249 19.33 -6.88 13.95
N ASN A 250 18.95 -7.05 12.68
CA ASN A 250 19.61 -7.95 11.74
C ASN A 250 20.51 -7.20 10.73
N ARG A 251 20.65 -5.89 10.89
CA ARG A 251 21.42 -5.01 10.00
C ARG A 251 21.08 -5.24 8.54
N GLN A 252 19.80 -5.07 8.22
CA GLN A 252 19.30 -5.25 6.86
C GLN A 252 18.18 -4.25 6.56
N SER A 253 18.06 -3.89 5.28
CA SER A 253 16.93 -3.13 4.78
C SER A 253 16.01 -4.08 4.03
N LEU A 254 14.73 -4.02 4.36
CA LEU A 254 13.68 -4.89 3.83
C LEU A 254 12.72 -4.07 2.98
N ILE A 255 12.29 -4.67 1.88
CA ILE A 255 11.25 -4.15 1.00
C ILE A 255 10.10 -5.16 0.93
N TYR A 256 8.89 -4.65 1.11
CA TYR A 256 7.66 -5.43 1.07
C TYR A 256 6.80 -5.00 -0.10
N GLY A 257 6.21 -5.96 -0.79
CA GLY A 257 5.28 -5.77 -1.89
C GLY A 257 4.22 -6.87 -1.93
N ILE A 258 3.24 -6.74 -2.81
CA ILE A 258 2.14 -7.71 -2.95
C ILE A 258 2.56 -9.00 -3.65
N GLY A 259 3.73 -9.06 -4.28
CA GLY A 259 4.25 -10.23 -4.98
C GLY A 259 5.62 -9.98 -5.58
N ASP A 260 6.26 -11.05 -6.09
CA ASP A 260 7.59 -10.94 -6.71
C ASP A 260 7.58 -10.04 -7.94
N GLN A 261 6.56 -10.15 -8.82
CA GLN A 261 6.42 -9.27 -9.99
C GLN A 261 6.29 -7.80 -9.60
N HIS A 262 5.60 -7.49 -8.50
CA HIS A 262 5.51 -6.12 -7.99
C HIS A 262 6.91 -5.59 -7.62
N LEU A 263 7.70 -6.39 -6.90
CA LEU A 263 9.07 -5.99 -6.53
C LEU A 263 9.98 -5.85 -7.76
N ASP A 264 9.82 -6.70 -8.78
CA ASP A 264 10.55 -6.59 -10.04
C ASP A 264 10.22 -5.28 -10.77
N ILE A 265 8.94 -4.88 -10.80
CA ILE A 265 8.53 -3.58 -11.35
C ILE A 265 9.16 -2.42 -10.56
N VAL A 266 9.21 -2.52 -9.23
CA VAL A 266 9.86 -1.52 -8.37
C VAL A 266 11.36 -1.41 -8.71
N MET A 267 12.05 -2.56 -8.87
CA MET A 267 13.48 -2.57 -9.24
C MET A 267 13.71 -1.95 -10.63
N ASN A 268 12.87 -2.29 -11.60
CA ASN A 268 12.94 -1.70 -12.95
C ASN A 268 12.73 -0.18 -12.90
N LYS A 269 11.75 0.31 -12.13
CA LYS A 269 11.53 1.75 -11.93
C LYS A 269 12.74 2.45 -11.28
N LEU A 270 13.36 1.82 -10.27
CA LEU A 270 14.59 2.35 -9.65
C LEU A 270 15.71 2.51 -10.68
N LYS A 271 15.91 1.49 -11.52
CA LYS A 271 16.93 1.50 -12.57
C LYS A 271 16.62 2.52 -13.68
N GLU A 272 15.43 2.49 -14.23
CA GLU A 272 15.07 3.30 -15.40
C GLU A 272 14.82 4.77 -15.05
N ARG A 273 14.07 5.03 -13.97
CA ARG A 273 13.62 6.37 -13.61
C ARG A 273 14.61 7.10 -12.70
N TYR A 274 15.19 6.37 -11.74
CA TYR A 274 16.08 6.96 -10.72
C TYR A 274 17.57 6.69 -10.97
N LYS A 275 17.90 5.85 -11.98
CA LYS A 275 19.28 5.52 -12.37
C LYS A 275 20.10 4.92 -11.22
N VAL A 276 19.48 4.08 -10.40
CA VAL A 276 20.12 3.34 -9.32
C VAL A 276 19.81 1.85 -9.46
N ASP A 277 20.84 1.02 -9.19
CA ASP A 277 20.71 -0.44 -9.23
C ASP A 277 20.67 -1.01 -7.81
N VAL A 278 19.73 -1.93 -7.59
CA VAL A 278 19.48 -2.58 -6.30
C VAL A 278 19.45 -4.09 -6.46
N GLU A 279 20.15 -4.78 -5.58
CA GLU A 279 20.14 -6.25 -5.50
C GLU A 279 19.12 -6.72 -4.46
N LEU A 280 18.24 -7.64 -4.86
CA LEU A 280 17.31 -8.32 -3.96
C LEU A 280 17.87 -9.68 -3.51
N SER A 281 17.67 -10.00 -2.24
CA SER A 281 18.06 -11.29 -1.65
C SER A 281 17.05 -11.74 -0.61
N LYS A 282 17.16 -13.00 -0.15
CA LYS A 282 16.32 -13.49 0.94
C LYS A 282 16.59 -12.70 2.22
N PRO A 283 15.56 -12.36 3.01
CA PRO A 283 15.72 -11.73 4.31
C PRO A 283 16.54 -12.62 5.26
N LYS A 284 17.34 -12.00 6.12
CA LYS A 284 17.94 -12.71 7.23
C LYS A 284 16.86 -13.05 8.25
N VAL A 285 16.85 -14.29 8.69
CA VAL A 285 15.95 -14.74 9.76
C VAL A 285 16.45 -14.19 11.09
N PRO A 286 15.61 -13.57 11.91
CA PRO A 286 16.00 -13.05 13.22
C PRO A 286 16.11 -14.19 14.24
N PHE A 287 17.22 -14.95 14.17
CA PHE A 287 17.52 -15.96 15.16
C PHE A 287 17.77 -15.34 16.53
N ARG A 288 17.50 -16.13 17.57
CA ARG A 288 17.81 -15.84 18.96
C ARG A 288 18.55 -17.03 19.55
N GLU A 289 19.44 -16.75 20.50
CA GLU A 289 20.11 -17.78 21.27
C GLU A 289 19.41 -17.95 22.62
N THR A 290 19.39 -19.13 23.17
CA THR A 290 18.87 -19.40 24.51
C THR A 290 19.64 -20.54 25.17
N ILE A 291 19.57 -20.65 26.49
CA ILE A 291 20.11 -21.77 27.23
C ILE A 291 19.01 -22.80 27.51
N ARG A 292 19.39 -24.07 27.57
CA ARG A 292 18.47 -25.20 27.83
C ARG A 292 18.74 -25.90 29.14
N LYS A 293 19.87 -25.62 29.78
CA LYS A 293 20.33 -26.25 31.02
C LYS A 293 20.77 -25.17 31.99
N ASN A 294 20.68 -25.49 33.28
CA ASN A 294 21.24 -24.66 34.33
C ASN A 294 22.78 -24.72 34.30
N ALA A 295 23.40 -23.62 34.60
CA ALA A 295 24.85 -23.52 34.70
C ALA A 295 25.24 -22.59 35.86
N ASP A 296 26.09 -23.05 36.74
CA ASP A 296 26.76 -22.25 37.76
C ASP A 296 28.15 -21.88 37.23
N VAL A 297 28.43 -20.60 37.15
CA VAL A 297 29.68 -20.09 36.56
C VAL A 297 30.34 -19.05 37.45
N GLU A 298 31.64 -19.04 37.43
CA GLU A 298 32.50 -18.09 38.12
C GLU A 298 33.22 -17.18 37.09
N GLY A 299 32.98 -15.88 37.22
CA GLY A 299 33.68 -14.84 36.45
C GLY A 299 34.69 -14.10 37.29
N LYS A 300 35.97 -14.19 36.93
CA LYS A 300 37.06 -13.50 37.64
C LYS A 300 37.88 -12.66 36.66
N HIS A 301 37.87 -11.36 36.87
CA HIS A 301 38.71 -10.41 36.14
C HIS A 301 39.80 -9.86 37.06
N LYS A 302 41.04 -10.11 36.70
CA LYS A 302 42.19 -9.53 37.38
C LYS A 302 43.15 -8.97 36.32
N LYS A 303 43.29 -7.68 36.27
CA LYS A 303 44.23 -7.01 35.34
C LYS A 303 45.02 -5.98 36.10
N GLN A 304 46.37 -6.06 35.99
CA GLN A 304 47.29 -5.10 36.56
C GLN A 304 48.31 -4.73 35.51
N SER A 305 48.22 -3.50 35.00
CA SER A 305 49.16 -2.94 34.04
C SER A 305 49.50 -1.52 34.47
N GLY A 306 50.45 -1.40 35.45
CA GLY A 306 50.92 -0.14 35.97
C GLY A 306 49.89 0.62 36.85
N GLY A 307 50.27 1.04 38.06
CA GLY A 307 49.45 1.85 38.95
C GLY A 307 48.25 1.13 39.59
N HIS A 308 47.04 1.50 39.24
CA HIS A 308 45.82 0.91 39.80
C HIS A 308 45.39 -0.35 39.06
N GLY A 309 45.28 -1.49 39.77
CA GLY A 309 44.76 -2.74 39.22
C GLY A 309 43.22 -2.76 39.14
N GLN A 310 42.68 -3.55 38.20
CA GLN A 310 41.27 -3.86 38.09
C GLN A 310 41.00 -5.25 38.67
N TYR A 311 40.00 -5.37 39.50
CA TYR A 311 39.57 -6.63 40.05
C TYR A 311 38.05 -6.71 40.10
N GLY A 312 37.49 -7.82 39.61
CA GLY A 312 36.09 -8.17 39.71
C GLY A 312 35.93 -9.67 39.79
N HIS A 313 35.14 -10.15 40.75
CA HIS A 313 34.90 -11.56 40.96
C HIS A 313 33.41 -11.74 41.28
N VAL A 314 32.70 -12.54 40.50
CA VAL A 314 31.30 -12.85 40.65
C VAL A 314 31.04 -14.31 40.41
N LYS A 315 30.05 -14.89 41.10
CA LYS A 315 29.48 -16.20 40.81
C LYS A 315 28.01 -16.05 40.52
N MET A 316 27.60 -16.61 39.41
CA MET A 316 26.23 -16.49 38.91
C MET A 316 25.70 -17.85 38.49
N ARG A 317 24.42 -18.05 38.73
CA ARG A 317 23.65 -19.15 38.18
C ARG A 317 22.81 -18.65 37.03
N PHE A 318 22.85 -19.39 35.94
CA PHE A 318 22.03 -19.15 34.76
C PHE A 318 21.06 -20.31 34.54
N GLU A 319 19.79 -20.00 34.37
CA GLU A 319 18.70 -20.96 34.20
C GLU A 319 17.78 -20.49 33.06
N PRO A 320 17.11 -21.42 32.34
CA PRO A 320 16.04 -21.02 31.41
C PRO A 320 14.92 -20.29 32.18
N SER A 321 14.53 -19.10 31.75
CA SER A 321 13.42 -18.38 32.38
C SER A 321 12.03 -18.91 31.96
N GLY A 322 11.97 -19.59 30.82
CA GLY A 322 10.70 -20.03 30.21
C GLY A 322 10.00 -18.95 29.39
N ASP A 323 10.39 -17.69 29.52
CA ASP A 323 9.89 -16.58 28.73
C ASP A 323 10.91 -16.20 27.63
N LEU A 324 10.58 -16.50 26.37
CA LEU A 324 11.42 -16.19 25.22
C LEU A 324 11.21 -14.76 24.65
N GLU A 325 10.26 -14.02 25.19
CA GLU A 325 10.01 -12.63 24.78
C GLU A 325 10.95 -11.67 25.53
N THR A 326 11.33 -12.02 26.75
CA THR A 326 12.24 -11.24 27.60
C THR A 326 13.69 -11.70 27.42
N PRO A 327 14.65 -10.80 27.19
CA PRO A 327 16.05 -11.17 27.03
C PRO A 327 16.62 -11.88 28.27
N TYR A 328 16.42 -11.30 29.45
CA TYR A 328 16.89 -11.88 30.71
C TYR A 328 16.05 -11.38 31.90
N GLU A 329 16.08 -12.19 32.95
CA GLU A 329 15.65 -11.84 34.30
C GLU A 329 16.89 -11.76 35.20
N PHE A 330 17.06 -10.69 36.00
CA PHE A 330 18.17 -10.57 36.93
C PHE A 330 17.71 -10.65 38.37
N GLU A 331 18.25 -11.62 39.10
CA GLU A 331 17.96 -11.82 40.54
C GLU A 331 19.27 -11.80 41.34
N GLN A 332 19.14 -11.35 42.61
CA GLN A 332 20.26 -11.24 43.51
C GLN A 332 19.95 -11.93 44.84
N VAL A 333 20.72 -12.94 45.20
CA VAL A 333 20.59 -13.71 46.43
C VAL A 333 21.93 -13.76 47.20
N VAL A 334 22.70 -12.67 47.15
CA VAL A 334 24.00 -12.57 47.80
C VAL A 334 23.87 -12.60 49.30
N VAL A 335 24.54 -13.51 49.97
CA VAL A 335 24.54 -13.67 51.43
C VAL A 335 25.89 -13.22 52.00
N GLY A 336 25.88 -12.58 53.18
CA GLY A 336 27.11 -12.22 53.89
C GLY A 336 27.87 -11.04 53.30
N GLY A 337 27.32 -10.30 52.33
CA GLY A 337 27.97 -9.12 51.75
C GLY A 337 29.16 -9.44 50.85
N ALA A 338 29.21 -10.65 50.28
CA ALA A 338 30.30 -11.09 49.41
C ALA A 338 30.49 -10.19 48.20
N VAL A 339 29.40 -9.66 47.64
CA VAL A 339 29.39 -8.58 46.66
C VAL A 339 28.66 -7.39 47.29
N PRO A 340 29.31 -6.21 47.44
CA PRO A 340 28.64 -5.02 47.95
C PRO A 340 27.52 -4.56 47.00
N LYS A 341 26.37 -4.14 47.60
CA LYS A 341 25.13 -3.80 46.85
C LYS A 341 25.32 -2.72 45.77
N ASN A 342 26.28 -1.82 45.93
CA ASN A 342 26.60 -0.78 44.94
C ASN A 342 27.18 -1.32 43.63
N TYR A 343 27.61 -2.59 43.61
CA TYR A 343 28.11 -3.22 42.35
C TYR A 343 27.07 -4.04 41.60
N PHE A 344 25.89 -4.30 42.20
CA PHE A 344 24.83 -5.04 41.48
C PHE A 344 24.40 -4.42 40.15
N PRO A 345 24.23 -3.09 40.07
CA PRO A 345 23.91 -2.46 38.79
C PRO A 345 25.04 -2.63 37.72
N ALA A 346 26.30 -2.71 38.16
CA ALA A 346 27.41 -2.94 37.28
C ALA A 346 27.43 -4.39 36.73
N VAL A 347 27.05 -5.38 37.52
CA VAL A 347 26.90 -6.77 37.11
C VAL A 347 25.74 -6.89 36.12
N GLU A 348 24.58 -6.28 36.42
CA GLU A 348 23.44 -6.27 35.55
C GLU A 348 23.72 -5.58 34.20
N LYS A 349 24.43 -4.45 34.22
CA LYS A 349 24.89 -3.76 33.00
C LYS A 349 25.76 -4.68 32.14
N GLY A 350 26.68 -5.43 32.76
CA GLY A 350 27.49 -6.42 32.05
C GLY A 350 26.62 -7.49 31.39
N LEU A 351 25.57 -7.96 32.07
CA LEU A 351 24.63 -8.92 31.54
C LEU A 351 23.85 -8.32 30.36
N GLN A 352 23.37 -7.05 30.48
CA GLN A 352 22.69 -6.34 29.39
C GLN A 352 23.51 -6.26 28.11
N GLU A 353 24.82 -5.99 28.26
CA GLU A 353 25.73 -5.94 27.13
C GLU A 353 25.98 -7.34 26.52
N CYS A 354 26.10 -8.36 27.36
CA CYS A 354 26.34 -9.75 26.91
C CYS A 354 25.15 -10.36 26.17
N VAL A 355 23.89 -10.10 26.60
CA VAL A 355 22.71 -10.68 25.94
C VAL A 355 22.45 -10.09 24.53
N LEU A 356 23.05 -8.97 24.21
CA LEU A 356 22.92 -8.40 22.85
C LEU A 356 23.64 -9.22 21.78
N LYS A 357 24.68 -10.01 22.20
CA LYS A 357 25.51 -10.79 21.30
C LYS A 357 25.86 -12.13 21.95
N GLY A 358 25.09 -13.15 21.65
CA GLY A 358 25.29 -14.50 22.15
C GLY A 358 26.57 -15.17 21.65
N PRO A 359 27.06 -16.19 22.37
CA PRO A 359 28.34 -16.83 22.13
C PRO A 359 28.36 -17.81 20.96
N LEU A 360 27.19 -18.34 20.53
CA LEU A 360 27.12 -19.36 19.48
C LEU A 360 27.27 -18.80 18.07
N ALA A 361 26.46 -17.81 17.72
CA ALA A 361 26.42 -17.24 16.38
C ALA A 361 26.25 -15.70 16.40
N ALA A 362 26.46 -15.11 17.57
CA ALA A 362 26.34 -13.66 17.81
C ALA A 362 24.91 -13.11 17.63
N TYR A 363 23.88 -13.94 17.76
CA TYR A 363 22.50 -13.49 17.85
C TYR A 363 22.15 -13.06 19.29
N PRO A 364 21.17 -12.17 19.48
CA PRO A 364 20.72 -11.80 20.82
C PRO A 364 20.25 -13.00 21.62
N VAL A 365 20.59 -13.02 22.90
CA VAL A 365 20.17 -14.07 23.85
C VAL A 365 18.83 -13.71 24.44
N VAL A 366 17.94 -14.68 24.61
CA VAL A 366 16.63 -14.54 25.23
C VAL A 366 16.33 -15.70 26.18
N GLY A 367 15.41 -15.48 27.10
CA GLY A 367 14.90 -16.54 27.97
C GLY A 367 15.90 -16.99 29.02
N VAL A 368 16.71 -16.10 29.58
CA VAL A 368 17.72 -16.42 30.59
C VAL A 368 17.38 -15.79 31.93
N LYS A 369 17.30 -16.58 32.99
CA LYS A 369 17.29 -16.11 34.36
C LYS A 369 18.72 -16.16 34.90
N ALA A 370 19.22 -15.02 35.34
CA ALA A 370 20.57 -14.84 35.87
C ALA A 370 20.51 -14.47 37.37
N THR A 371 20.99 -15.35 38.22
CA THR A 371 20.98 -15.16 39.69
C THR A 371 22.41 -14.92 40.17
N LEU A 372 22.68 -13.74 40.73
CA LEU A 372 23.92 -13.39 41.38
C LEU A 372 23.90 -13.90 42.82
N TYR A 373 24.85 -14.76 43.22
CA TYR A 373 24.90 -15.28 44.59
C TYR A 373 26.26 -15.06 45.31
N LEU A 374 27.32 -14.70 44.56
CA LEU A 374 28.63 -14.37 45.15
C LEU A 374 29.39 -13.41 44.20
#